data_b5a28180baa488db5198bdd49ca421cf
#
_entry.id   b5a28180baa488db5198bdd49ca421cf
#
_cell.length_a   1.000
_cell.length_b   1.000
_cell.length_c   1.000
_cell.angle_alpha   90.00
_cell.angle_beta   90.00
_cell.angle_gamma   90.00
#
_symmetry.space_group_name_H-M   'P 1'
#
loop_
_entity.id
_entity.type
_entity.pdbx_description
1 polymer ?
#
loop_
_entity_poly.entity_id
_entity_poly.type
_entity_poly.pdbx_seq_one_letter_code
_entity_poly.pdbx_strand_id
1 'polypeptide(L)'
;MMETNYDKIYNKKTNNTRMKKYARLHLPDDMKKVCPKGKAICDCENTDLKLKKLKSVKSDIRKFEKYTPPQPRNKDLPPCYNIILSSSPKGGGKTYNCVELLTAFEESGFVSSEGHDVRMRIIWISGGTSKSKQNNILNTLKTLHEKDRIDVEDNIDDTLNEIYDSLLAERDTIEEYNEYRRVYKKFMKSNIAKMTDEELQLLEFKSYIDPKEDPDAPRDYDGNILYHYRMVFMVMDDMIGGEAFSNGKRSNFFNKLSVKSRHESDKLVGINLFYITQNLKSIPAIIRRQTDIFVLLKSANREYIIENIATEIGSHFSKEEIMEYYDKIMKIDYGSLILSIHKQEKDENRVRMGWNNIVERDPKYLI
;
A
#
# COMPACT_ATOMS: atom_id res chain seq x y z
N MET A 1 9.82 -42.55 -1.32
CA MET A 1 10.14 -41.12 -1.16
C MET A 1 10.63 -40.93 0.27
N MET A 2 11.89 -40.59 0.47
CA MET A 2 12.40 -40.26 1.81
C MET A 2 11.88 -38.87 2.16
N GLU A 3 11.01 -38.77 3.16
CA GLU A 3 10.65 -37.49 3.78
C GLU A 3 11.95 -36.83 4.26
N THR A 4 12.22 -35.63 3.78
CA THR A 4 13.36 -34.87 4.22
C THR A 4 13.18 -34.51 5.71
N ASN A 5 14.28 -34.42 6.45
CA ASN A 5 14.23 -34.02 7.87
C ASN A 5 13.48 -32.70 8.13
N TYR A 6 13.32 -31.89 7.11
CA TYR A 6 12.58 -30.63 7.11
C TYR A 6 11.06 -30.85 7.28
N ASP A 7 10.51 -31.83 6.57
CA ASP A 7 9.07 -32.12 6.61
C ASP A 7 8.64 -32.66 7.99
N LYS A 8 9.52 -33.37 8.69
CA LYS A 8 9.28 -33.83 10.06
C LYS A 8 9.25 -32.72 11.09
N ILE A 9 9.97 -31.63 10.86
CA ILE A 9 10.02 -30.48 11.77
C ILE A 9 8.76 -29.61 11.61
N TYR A 10 8.30 -29.43 10.37
CA TYR A 10 7.15 -28.59 10.07
C TYR A 10 5.78 -29.24 10.33
N ASN A 11 5.68 -30.56 10.20
CA ASN A 11 4.40 -31.26 10.35
C ASN A 11 3.97 -31.54 11.81
N LYS A 12 4.82 -31.27 12.81
CA LYS A 12 4.41 -31.36 14.20
C LYS A 12 4.03 -30.01 14.76
N LYS A 13 2.74 -29.78 14.98
CA LYS A 13 2.21 -28.68 15.81
C LYS A 13 2.79 -28.80 17.23
N THR A 14 3.94 -28.23 17.46
CA THR A 14 4.60 -28.22 18.76
C THR A 14 4.60 -26.81 19.33
N ASN A 15 4.41 -26.67 20.62
CA ASN A 15 4.53 -25.41 21.32
C ASN A 15 6.00 -24.88 21.21
N ASN A 16 6.18 -23.60 21.40
CA ASN A 16 7.48 -22.91 21.24
C ASN A 16 8.66 -23.60 21.95
N THR A 17 8.40 -24.22 23.09
CA THR A 17 9.42 -24.92 23.90
C THR A 17 9.89 -26.22 23.24
N ARG A 18 8.98 -26.95 22.59
CA ARG A 18 9.35 -28.15 21.83
C ARG A 18 10.09 -27.81 20.54
N MET A 19 9.72 -26.73 19.86
CA MET A 19 10.43 -26.23 18.68
C MET A 19 11.87 -25.85 19.02
N LYS A 20 12.09 -25.14 20.14
CA LYS A 20 13.44 -24.80 20.64
C LYS A 20 14.27 -26.06 20.93
N LYS A 21 13.67 -27.09 21.50
CA LYS A 21 14.36 -28.36 21.80
C LYS A 21 14.66 -29.16 20.52
N TYR A 22 13.77 -29.09 19.54
CA TYR A 22 13.94 -29.79 18.27
C TYR A 22 15.01 -29.12 17.37
N ALA A 23 15.01 -27.81 17.33
CA ALA A 23 16.07 -27.06 16.62
C ALA A 23 17.45 -27.35 17.22
N ARG A 24 17.55 -27.54 18.55
CA ARG A 24 18.79 -27.90 19.23
C ARG A 24 19.34 -29.27 18.85
N LEU A 25 18.45 -30.24 18.63
CA LEU A 25 18.82 -31.64 18.36
C LEU A 25 19.25 -31.86 16.90
N HIS A 26 18.82 -30.99 16.01
CA HIS A 26 18.98 -31.17 14.54
C HIS A 26 19.81 -30.07 13.88
N LEU A 27 20.36 -29.14 14.65
CA LEU A 27 21.34 -28.21 14.13
C LEU A 27 22.61 -28.98 13.71
N PRO A 28 23.15 -28.72 12.54
CA PRO A 28 24.43 -29.22 12.11
C PRO A 28 25.51 -28.94 13.17
N ASP A 29 26.48 -29.83 13.33
CA ASP A 29 27.48 -29.74 14.42
C ASP A 29 28.32 -28.45 14.36
N ASP A 30 28.53 -27.89 13.18
CA ASP A 30 29.12 -26.58 12.97
C ASP A 30 28.27 -25.43 13.52
N MET A 31 26.94 -25.53 13.44
CA MET A 31 26.02 -24.55 14.07
C MET A 31 25.89 -24.71 15.60
N LYS A 32 26.05 -25.93 16.13
CA LYS A 32 26.11 -26.17 17.57
C LYS A 32 27.35 -25.51 18.20
N LYS A 33 28.43 -25.38 17.46
CA LYS A 33 29.65 -24.68 17.88
C LYS A 33 29.50 -23.16 17.94
N VAL A 34 28.58 -22.60 17.14
CA VAL A 34 28.28 -21.14 17.11
C VAL A 34 27.40 -20.72 18.30
N CYS A 35 26.63 -21.67 18.86
CA CYS A 35 25.79 -21.44 20.03
C CYS A 35 26.12 -22.47 21.14
N PRO A 36 27.30 -22.39 21.80
CA PRO A 36 27.76 -23.42 22.75
C PRO A 36 26.85 -23.60 23.97
N LYS A 37 26.06 -22.61 24.33
CA LYS A 37 25.07 -22.68 25.42
C LYS A 37 23.75 -23.31 25.00
N GLY A 38 23.63 -23.77 23.75
CA GLY A 38 22.45 -24.40 23.22
C GLY A 38 21.18 -23.52 23.30
N LYS A 39 21.32 -22.20 23.32
CA LYS A 39 20.25 -21.24 23.15
C LYS A 39 19.80 -21.21 21.69
N ALA A 40 18.58 -20.79 21.42
CA ALA A 40 18.16 -20.49 20.07
C ALA A 40 19.12 -19.44 19.46
N ILE A 41 19.35 -19.48 18.16
CA ILE A 41 20.28 -18.56 17.47
C ILE A 41 19.94 -17.09 17.77
N CYS A 42 18.66 -16.78 17.95
CA CYS A 42 18.16 -15.46 18.34
C CYS A 42 18.47 -15.02 19.76
N ASP A 43 18.89 -15.95 20.65
CA ASP A 43 19.23 -15.68 22.05
C ASP A 43 20.75 -15.55 22.27
N CYS A 44 21.55 -15.60 21.23
CA CYS A 44 23.00 -15.46 21.30
C CYS A 44 23.37 -13.98 21.32
N GLU A 45 23.66 -13.45 22.49
CA GLU A 45 24.33 -12.16 22.64
C GLU A 45 25.75 -12.27 22.03
N ASN A 46 26.14 -11.34 21.19
CA ASN A 46 27.40 -11.34 20.42
C ASN A 46 27.51 -12.47 19.39
N THR A 47 26.68 -12.40 18.39
CA THR A 47 26.84 -13.25 17.23
C THR A 47 27.80 -12.62 16.23
N ASP A 48 29.08 -12.89 16.38
CA ASP A 48 29.93 -13.09 15.21
C ASP A 48 29.43 -14.35 14.49
N LEU A 49 28.23 -14.26 13.92
CA LEU A 49 27.66 -15.30 13.09
C LEU A 49 28.56 -15.42 11.85
N LYS A 50 29.54 -16.31 11.90
CA LYS A 50 30.24 -16.78 10.71
C LYS A 50 29.21 -17.53 9.87
N LEU A 51 28.39 -16.76 9.16
CA LEU A 51 27.48 -17.29 8.17
C LEU A 51 28.33 -17.98 7.09
N LYS A 52 28.33 -19.30 7.09
CA LYS A 52 28.87 -20.08 5.99
C LYS A 52 28.02 -19.71 4.78
N LYS A 53 28.59 -18.95 3.84
CA LYS A 53 27.91 -18.66 2.56
C LYS A 53 27.58 -20.01 1.94
N LEU A 54 26.33 -20.42 2.02
CA LEU A 54 25.82 -21.46 1.15
C LEU A 54 26.17 -21.01 -0.26
N LYS A 55 26.79 -21.91 -1.06
CA LYS A 55 27.03 -21.63 -2.47
C LYS A 55 25.72 -21.13 -3.03
N SER A 56 25.67 -19.83 -3.37
CA SER A 56 24.46 -19.23 -3.86
C SER A 56 24.00 -20.06 -5.05
N VAL A 57 22.85 -20.68 -4.93
CA VAL A 57 22.11 -21.05 -6.13
C VAL A 57 21.96 -19.72 -6.85
N LYS A 58 22.66 -19.56 -7.97
CA LYS A 58 22.46 -18.42 -8.85
C LYS A 58 21.07 -18.58 -9.43
N SER A 59 20.07 -18.19 -8.65
CA SER A 59 18.72 -18.08 -9.17
C SER A 59 18.70 -16.84 -10.04
N ASP A 60 18.17 -16.96 -11.24
CA ASP A 60 17.89 -15.83 -12.14
C ASP A 60 16.86 -14.83 -11.57
N ILE A 61 16.48 -14.98 -10.31
CA ILE A 61 15.64 -14.08 -9.51
C ILE A 61 16.18 -12.64 -9.51
N ARG A 62 17.43 -12.40 -9.90
CA ARG A 62 18.02 -11.05 -9.98
C ARG A 62 17.52 -10.20 -11.16
N LYS A 63 16.74 -10.75 -12.06
CA LYS A 63 16.24 -10.05 -13.24
C LYS A 63 14.83 -9.50 -13.08
N PHE A 64 14.13 -9.78 -11.97
CA PHE A 64 12.90 -9.08 -11.67
C PHE A 64 13.26 -7.65 -11.27
N GLU A 65 13.01 -6.72 -12.17
CA GLU A 65 13.06 -5.31 -11.87
C GLU A 65 12.14 -5.08 -10.67
N LYS A 66 12.74 -4.59 -9.59
CA LYS A 66 12.01 -4.32 -8.37
C LYS A 66 11.08 -3.15 -8.67
N TYR A 67 9.79 -3.44 -8.85
CA TYR A 67 8.80 -2.39 -9.03
C TYR A 67 8.97 -1.33 -7.94
N THR A 68 9.20 -0.11 -8.35
CA THR A 68 9.26 1.05 -7.48
C THR A 68 8.04 1.91 -7.77
N PRO A 69 7.07 1.98 -6.86
CA PRO A 69 5.88 2.79 -7.09
C PRO A 69 6.26 4.27 -7.25
N PRO A 70 5.44 5.03 -7.99
CA PRO A 70 5.60 6.47 -8.10
C PRO A 70 5.67 7.12 -6.72
N GLN A 71 6.50 8.13 -6.58
CA GLN A 71 6.71 8.86 -5.34
C GLN A 71 6.18 10.29 -5.48
N PRO A 72 5.70 10.92 -4.38
CA PRO A 72 5.39 12.33 -4.40
C PRO A 72 6.67 13.13 -4.71
N ARG A 73 6.54 14.21 -5.47
CA ARG A 73 7.67 15.09 -5.77
C ARG A 73 8.20 15.78 -4.52
N ASN A 74 7.30 16.18 -3.63
CA ASN A 74 7.66 16.66 -2.31
C ASN A 74 8.06 15.46 -1.42
N LYS A 75 9.35 15.39 -1.10
CA LYS A 75 9.94 14.30 -0.30
C LYS A 75 9.59 14.39 1.19
N ASP A 76 9.00 15.48 1.63
CA ASP A 76 8.52 15.62 3.00
C ASP A 76 7.17 14.93 3.20
N LEU A 77 6.45 14.63 2.10
CA LEU A 77 5.25 13.83 2.17
C LEU A 77 5.58 12.34 2.37
N PRO A 78 4.79 11.63 3.16
CA PRO A 78 5.02 10.22 3.36
C PRO A 78 4.84 9.44 2.05
N PRO A 79 5.61 8.37 1.83
CA PRO A 79 5.34 7.46 0.72
C PRO A 79 3.93 6.90 0.83
N CYS A 80 3.24 6.80 -0.31
CA CYS A 80 1.84 6.40 -0.33
C CYS A 80 1.66 4.90 -0.39
N TYR A 81 0.89 4.38 0.56
CA TYR A 81 0.49 2.98 0.61
C TYR A 81 -0.79 2.82 1.44
N ASN A 82 -0.93 1.75 2.21
CA ASN A 82 -2.09 1.52 3.04
C ASN A 82 -2.05 2.40 4.29
N ILE A 83 -3.07 3.25 4.45
CA ILE A 83 -3.19 4.20 5.56
C ILE A 83 -4.48 3.92 6.33
N ILE A 84 -4.39 3.85 7.63
CA ILE A 84 -5.56 3.79 8.52
C ILE A 84 -5.66 5.08 9.32
N LEU A 85 -6.81 5.75 9.20
CA LEU A 85 -7.17 6.90 10.01
C LEU A 85 -8.22 6.47 11.04
N SER A 86 -7.86 6.54 12.32
CA SER A 86 -8.73 6.11 13.40
C SER A 86 -9.00 7.22 14.40
N SER A 87 -10.27 7.45 14.72
CA SER A 87 -10.72 8.38 15.74
C SER A 87 -12.06 7.98 16.31
N SER A 88 -12.25 8.20 17.59
CA SER A 88 -13.53 8.17 18.28
C SER A 88 -13.58 9.43 19.19
N PRO A 89 -14.66 10.19 19.18
CA PRO A 89 -15.99 10.01 18.57
C PRO A 89 -16.13 10.59 17.15
N LYS A 90 -17.37 10.64 16.64
CA LYS A 90 -17.71 11.37 15.40
C LYS A 90 -17.22 12.81 15.48
N GLY A 91 -16.75 13.37 14.37
CA GLY A 91 -16.24 14.74 14.32
C GLY A 91 -14.78 14.91 14.74
N GLY A 92 -14.04 13.80 15.00
CA GLY A 92 -12.62 13.86 15.38
C GLY A 92 -11.65 14.25 14.25
N GLY A 93 -12.12 14.73 13.08
CA GLY A 93 -11.27 15.26 12.01
C GLY A 93 -10.69 14.22 11.06
N LYS A 94 -11.16 12.96 11.08
CA LYS A 94 -10.63 11.88 10.20
C LYS A 94 -10.68 12.23 8.72
N THR A 95 -11.89 12.58 8.25
CA THR A 95 -12.12 12.94 6.84
C THR A 95 -11.31 14.17 6.46
N TYR A 96 -11.21 15.17 7.35
CA TYR A 96 -10.38 16.35 7.15
C TYR A 96 -8.91 15.98 6.98
N ASN A 97 -8.33 15.18 7.88
CA ASN A 97 -6.95 14.75 7.78
C ASN A 97 -6.67 13.93 6.50
N CYS A 98 -7.62 13.11 6.08
CA CYS A 98 -7.49 12.37 4.81
C CYS A 98 -7.47 13.33 3.62
N VAL A 99 -8.40 14.28 3.56
CA VAL A 99 -8.50 15.27 2.49
C VAL A 99 -7.26 16.17 2.48
N GLU A 100 -6.76 16.59 3.64
CA GLU A 100 -5.53 17.38 3.75
C GLU A 100 -4.33 16.66 3.12
N LEU A 101 -4.15 15.37 3.40
CA LEU A 101 -3.08 14.58 2.77
C LEU A 101 -3.28 14.46 1.27
N LEU A 102 -4.49 14.12 0.83
CA LEU A 102 -4.78 13.98 -0.60
C LEU A 102 -4.57 15.30 -1.36
N THR A 103 -4.96 16.43 -0.76
CA THR A 103 -4.68 17.77 -1.33
C THR A 103 -3.18 18.03 -1.43
N ALA A 104 -2.42 17.69 -0.40
CA ALA A 104 -0.96 17.83 -0.45
C ALA A 104 -0.33 16.94 -1.54
N PHE A 105 -0.88 15.77 -1.80
CA PHE A 105 -0.45 14.91 -2.92
C PHE A 105 -0.83 15.50 -4.27
N GLU A 106 -2.01 16.07 -4.42
CA GLU A 106 -2.42 16.77 -5.64
C GLU A 106 -1.47 17.95 -5.96
N GLU A 107 -1.13 18.74 -4.96
CA GLU A 107 -0.21 19.87 -5.09
C GLU A 107 1.22 19.42 -5.40
N SER A 108 1.67 18.36 -4.75
CA SER A 108 3.00 17.79 -5.00
C SER A 108 3.14 17.18 -6.39
N GLY A 109 2.10 16.46 -6.83
CA GLY A 109 2.19 15.56 -7.97
C GLY A 109 3.10 14.36 -7.71
N PHE A 110 3.07 13.40 -8.62
CA PHE A 110 3.84 12.15 -8.54
C PHE A 110 4.80 11.99 -9.70
N VAL A 111 5.89 11.30 -9.45
CA VAL A 111 6.90 10.98 -10.45
C VAL A 111 7.21 9.48 -10.39
N SER A 112 7.26 8.83 -11.55
CA SER A 112 7.70 7.44 -11.68
C SER A 112 9.21 7.30 -11.46
N SER A 113 9.68 6.07 -11.27
CA SER A 113 11.12 5.76 -11.22
C SER A 113 11.89 6.17 -12.49
N GLU A 114 11.19 6.32 -13.61
CA GLU A 114 11.73 6.77 -14.90
C GLU A 114 11.68 8.29 -15.09
N GLY A 115 11.15 9.02 -14.10
CA GLY A 115 11.05 10.47 -14.13
C GLY A 115 9.82 11.02 -14.86
N HIS A 116 8.85 10.18 -15.20
CA HIS A 116 7.61 10.61 -15.85
C HIS A 116 6.59 11.08 -14.82
N ASP A 117 5.81 12.09 -15.22
CA ASP A 117 4.67 12.56 -14.43
C ASP A 117 3.58 11.51 -14.39
N VAL A 118 3.12 11.20 -13.17
CA VAL A 118 2.05 10.24 -12.92
C VAL A 118 0.85 11.01 -12.36
N ARG A 119 -0.30 10.89 -13.03
CA ARG A 119 -1.55 11.51 -12.59
C ARG A 119 -2.17 10.72 -11.47
N MET A 120 -2.91 11.43 -10.62
CA MET A 120 -3.74 10.82 -9.58
C MET A 120 -5.15 10.51 -10.09
N ARG A 121 -5.76 9.51 -9.48
CA ARG A 121 -7.20 9.27 -9.47
C ARG A 121 -7.63 8.96 -8.05
N ILE A 122 -8.55 9.72 -7.52
CA ILE A 122 -9.14 9.47 -6.19
C ILE A 122 -10.50 8.83 -6.40
N ILE A 123 -10.73 7.71 -5.73
CA ILE A 123 -12.02 7.03 -5.66
C ILE A 123 -12.45 7.05 -4.20
N TRP A 124 -13.56 7.74 -3.92
CA TRP A 124 -14.10 7.88 -2.56
C TRP A 124 -15.32 7.00 -2.39
N ILE A 125 -15.24 6.04 -1.49
CA ILE A 125 -16.29 5.06 -1.22
C ILE A 125 -16.80 5.29 0.19
N SER A 126 -18.08 5.57 0.33
CA SER A 126 -18.74 5.80 1.62
C SER A 126 -19.82 4.76 1.88
N GLY A 127 -19.92 4.30 3.13
CA GLY A 127 -21.03 3.47 3.59
C GLY A 127 -22.28 4.31 3.84
N GLY A 128 -23.35 4.01 3.11
CA GLY A 128 -24.68 4.64 3.23
C GLY A 128 -24.99 5.72 2.20
N THR A 129 -26.27 6.01 2.08
CA THR A 129 -26.86 6.86 1.03
C THR A 129 -26.33 8.29 1.04
N SER A 130 -25.85 8.74 -0.11
CA SER A 130 -25.52 10.14 -0.43
C SER A 130 -24.52 10.84 0.50
N LYS A 131 -23.74 10.10 1.30
CA LYS A 131 -22.78 10.71 2.24
C LYS A 131 -21.61 11.37 1.52
N SER A 132 -21.07 10.74 0.48
CA SER A 132 -19.95 11.30 -0.27
C SER A 132 -20.35 12.51 -1.09
N LYS A 133 -21.55 12.48 -1.69
CA LYS A 133 -22.07 13.56 -2.52
C LYS A 133 -22.41 14.81 -1.71
N GLN A 134 -22.82 14.66 -0.44
CA GLN A 134 -23.18 15.76 0.45
C GLN A 134 -21.98 16.34 1.23
N ASN A 135 -20.84 15.72 1.16
CA ASN A 135 -19.67 16.16 1.91
C ASN A 135 -18.91 17.26 1.17
N ASN A 136 -19.17 18.51 1.53
CA ASN A 136 -18.56 19.68 0.88
C ASN A 136 -17.03 19.73 0.96
N ILE A 137 -16.42 19.11 1.97
CA ILE A 137 -14.95 19.07 2.09
C ILE A 137 -14.31 18.31 0.93
N LEU A 138 -15.02 17.32 0.35
CA LEU A 138 -14.52 16.58 -0.81
C LEU A 138 -14.42 17.43 -2.07
N ASN A 139 -15.11 18.56 -2.13
CA ASN A 139 -15.04 19.49 -3.26
C ASN A 139 -13.72 20.24 -3.33
N THR A 140 -12.89 20.17 -2.30
CA THR A 140 -11.54 20.74 -2.32
C THR A 140 -10.55 19.86 -3.12
N LEU A 141 -10.88 18.59 -3.31
CA LEU A 141 -10.07 17.65 -4.09
C LEU A 141 -10.34 17.82 -5.59
N LYS A 142 -9.35 18.31 -6.32
CA LYS A 142 -9.45 18.61 -7.76
C LYS A 142 -9.52 17.36 -8.63
N THR A 143 -8.86 16.30 -8.20
CA THR A 143 -8.78 15.02 -8.93
C THR A 143 -9.90 14.05 -8.58
N LEU A 144 -10.74 14.38 -7.59
CA LEU A 144 -11.90 13.58 -7.22
C LEU A 144 -13.10 13.94 -8.11
N HIS A 145 -13.29 13.18 -9.17
CA HIS A 145 -14.43 13.36 -10.07
C HIS A 145 -15.73 12.87 -9.42
N GLU A 146 -16.88 13.44 -9.83
CA GLU A 146 -18.19 13.06 -9.29
C GLU A 146 -18.52 11.58 -9.50
N LYS A 147 -18.12 11.01 -10.64
CA LYS A 147 -18.28 9.58 -10.95
C LYS A 147 -17.47 8.64 -10.03
N ASP A 148 -16.42 9.15 -9.43
CA ASP A 148 -15.56 8.43 -8.50
C ASP A 148 -15.99 8.63 -7.02
N ARG A 149 -17.15 9.30 -6.77
CA ARG A 149 -17.81 9.39 -5.46
C ARG A 149 -18.90 8.33 -5.40
N ILE A 150 -18.63 7.27 -4.67
CA ILE A 150 -19.45 6.07 -4.64
C ILE A 150 -20.05 5.89 -3.26
N ASP A 151 -21.38 5.91 -3.18
CA ASP A 151 -22.12 5.59 -1.97
C ASP A 151 -22.65 4.15 -2.09
N VAL A 152 -22.24 3.29 -1.19
CA VAL A 152 -22.60 1.87 -1.21
C VAL A 152 -23.71 1.61 -0.20
N GLU A 153 -24.81 1.05 -0.66
CA GLU A 153 -25.96 0.72 0.19
C GLU A 153 -25.95 -0.75 0.64
N ASP A 154 -25.81 -1.71 -0.26
CA ASP A 154 -26.04 -3.13 0.03
C ASP A 154 -24.89 -4.07 -0.31
N ASN A 155 -24.34 -4.06 -1.52
CA ASN A 155 -23.34 -5.04 -1.94
C ASN A 155 -22.01 -4.40 -2.35
N ILE A 156 -21.18 -4.19 -1.35
CA ILE A 156 -19.89 -3.54 -1.55
C ILE A 156 -18.90 -4.37 -2.37
N ASP A 157 -18.92 -5.71 -2.23
CA ASP A 157 -17.96 -6.58 -2.90
C ASP A 157 -18.13 -6.52 -4.42
N ASP A 158 -19.37 -6.45 -4.93
CA ASP A 158 -19.64 -6.32 -6.36
C ASP A 158 -19.17 -4.95 -6.88
N THR A 159 -19.52 -3.88 -6.19
CA THR A 159 -19.07 -2.51 -6.53
C THR A 159 -17.56 -2.41 -6.60
N LEU A 160 -16.85 -3.05 -5.66
CA LEU A 160 -15.39 -3.04 -5.64
C LEU A 160 -14.77 -3.86 -6.76
N ASN A 161 -15.37 -5.00 -7.09
CA ASN A 161 -14.94 -5.79 -8.24
C ASN A 161 -15.12 -4.99 -9.53
N GLU A 162 -16.26 -4.31 -9.72
CA GLU A 162 -16.51 -3.45 -10.87
C GLU A 162 -15.49 -2.30 -10.98
N ILE A 163 -15.19 -1.64 -9.85
CA ILE A 163 -14.15 -0.60 -9.81
C ILE A 163 -12.79 -1.18 -10.22
N TYR A 164 -12.43 -2.32 -9.66
CA TYR A 164 -11.17 -2.96 -9.93
C TYR A 164 -11.04 -3.40 -11.39
N ASP A 165 -12.08 -4.02 -11.94
CA ASP A 165 -12.12 -4.43 -13.34
C ASP A 165 -12.03 -3.21 -14.28
N SER A 166 -12.68 -2.09 -13.92
CA SER A 166 -12.55 -0.82 -14.63
C SER A 166 -11.12 -0.28 -14.63
N LEU A 167 -10.40 -0.40 -13.50
CA LEU A 167 -9.00 0.01 -13.42
C LEU A 167 -8.09 -0.87 -14.27
N LEU A 168 -8.37 -2.18 -14.32
CA LEU A 168 -7.65 -3.11 -15.18
C LEU A 168 -7.89 -2.80 -16.66
N ALA A 169 -9.15 -2.57 -17.06
CA ALA A 169 -9.51 -2.21 -18.42
C ALA A 169 -8.86 -0.89 -18.86
N GLU A 170 -8.88 0.15 -18.02
CA GLU A 170 -8.20 1.42 -18.30
C GLU A 170 -6.72 1.19 -18.60
N ARG A 171 -6.08 0.37 -17.79
CA ARG A 171 -4.69 0.04 -17.96
C ARG A 171 -4.41 -0.69 -19.28
N ASP A 172 -5.17 -1.75 -19.59
CA ASP A 172 -4.97 -2.51 -20.81
C ASP A 172 -5.14 -1.58 -22.05
N THR A 173 -6.11 -0.68 -22.01
CA THR A 173 -6.29 0.36 -23.05
C THR A 173 -5.08 1.29 -23.17
N ILE A 174 -4.45 1.68 -22.03
CA ILE A 174 -3.24 2.53 -22.07
C ILE A 174 -2.06 1.76 -22.67
N GLU A 175 -1.89 0.46 -22.34
CA GLU A 175 -0.84 -0.38 -22.92
C GLU A 175 -1.00 -0.52 -24.43
N GLU A 176 -2.19 -0.88 -24.90
CA GLU A 176 -2.51 -0.98 -26.33
C GLU A 176 -2.26 0.33 -27.06
N TYR A 177 -2.68 1.44 -26.49
CA TYR A 177 -2.47 2.75 -27.06
C TYR A 177 -0.98 3.13 -27.14
N ASN A 178 -0.20 2.83 -26.11
CA ASN A 178 1.24 3.10 -26.12
C ASN A 178 1.98 2.21 -27.14
N GLU A 179 1.55 0.96 -27.31
CA GLU A 179 2.08 0.08 -28.34
C GLU A 179 1.78 0.65 -29.73
N TYR A 180 0.52 1.07 -29.97
CA TYR A 180 0.16 1.74 -31.22
C TYR A 180 1.01 2.99 -31.48
N ARG A 181 1.21 3.84 -30.49
CA ARG A 181 2.09 5.03 -30.60
C ARG A 181 3.52 4.67 -30.96
N ARG A 182 4.05 3.61 -30.36
CA ARG A 182 5.40 3.11 -30.64
C ARG A 182 5.51 2.68 -32.11
N VAL A 183 4.54 1.90 -32.56
CA VAL A 183 4.49 1.38 -33.92
C VAL A 183 4.30 2.52 -34.93
N TYR A 184 3.37 3.44 -34.68
CA TYR A 184 3.14 4.62 -35.53
C TYR A 184 4.39 5.50 -35.64
N LYS A 185 5.08 5.75 -34.54
CA LYS A 185 6.34 6.50 -34.55
C LYS A 185 7.45 5.79 -35.35
N LYS A 186 7.47 4.46 -35.32
CA LYS A 186 8.39 3.64 -36.15
C LYS A 186 8.03 3.76 -37.62
N PHE A 187 6.75 3.67 -37.95
CA PHE A 187 6.22 3.85 -39.30
C PHE A 187 6.60 5.21 -39.90
N MET A 188 6.41 6.29 -39.15
CA MET A 188 6.75 7.64 -39.60
C MET A 188 8.26 7.87 -39.78
N LYS A 189 9.12 7.10 -39.13
CA LYS A 189 10.59 7.24 -39.18
C LYS A 189 11.31 6.25 -40.07
N SER A 190 10.69 5.12 -40.38
CA SER A 190 11.33 3.96 -40.99
C SER A 190 10.67 3.58 -42.30
N ASN A 191 11.43 2.90 -43.16
CA ASN A 191 10.84 2.25 -44.34
C ASN A 191 9.93 1.09 -43.89
N ILE A 192 8.77 0.95 -44.49
CA ILE A 192 7.77 -0.12 -44.27
C ILE A 192 8.43 -1.52 -44.26
N ALA A 193 9.44 -1.73 -45.10
CA ALA A 193 10.18 -2.99 -45.19
C ALA A 193 10.90 -3.41 -43.85
N LYS A 194 10.96 -2.54 -42.84
CA LYS A 194 11.54 -2.82 -41.53
C LYS A 194 10.49 -3.10 -40.47
N MET A 195 9.23 -3.13 -40.81
CA MET A 195 8.12 -3.40 -39.89
C MET A 195 7.79 -4.88 -39.91
N THR A 196 7.31 -5.40 -38.79
CA THR A 196 6.79 -6.77 -38.71
C THR A 196 5.34 -6.81 -39.22
N ASP A 197 4.86 -8.01 -39.54
CA ASP A 197 3.48 -8.19 -40.00
C ASP A 197 2.47 -7.78 -38.94
N GLU A 198 2.76 -8.04 -37.66
CA GLU A 198 1.92 -7.64 -36.52
C GLU A 198 1.87 -6.10 -36.39
N GLU A 199 2.99 -5.43 -36.58
CA GLU A 199 3.07 -3.96 -36.54
C GLU A 199 2.25 -3.34 -37.70
N LEU A 200 2.29 -3.95 -38.89
CA LEU A 200 1.50 -3.50 -40.05
C LEU A 200 0.01 -3.75 -39.84
N GLN A 201 -0.37 -4.91 -39.30
CA GLN A 201 -1.76 -5.22 -38.96
C GLN A 201 -2.32 -4.23 -37.91
N LEU A 202 -1.53 -3.86 -36.92
CA LEU A 202 -1.96 -2.87 -35.93
C LEU A 202 -2.20 -1.49 -36.54
N LEU A 203 -1.35 -1.05 -37.48
CA LEU A 203 -1.54 0.20 -38.20
C LEU A 203 -2.78 0.16 -39.08
N GLU A 204 -3.00 -0.94 -39.78
CA GLU A 204 -4.18 -1.14 -40.63
C GLU A 204 -5.46 -1.16 -39.81
N PHE A 205 -5.47 -1.88 -38.67
CA PHE A 205 -6.59 -1.92 -37.74
C PHE A 205 -6.97 -0.52 -37.25
N LYS A 206 -5.98 0.32 -36.95
CA LYS A 206 -6.16 1.72 -36.53
C LYS A 206 -6.24 2.70 -37.72
N SER A 207 -6.39 2.20 -38.96
CA SER A 207 -6.52 2.99 -40.17
C SER A 207 -5.44 4.08 -40.34
N TYR A 208 -4.23 3.85 -39.83
CA TYR A 208 -3.09 4.80 -39.88
C TYR A 208 -3.39 6.18 -39.29
N ILE A 209 -4.37 6.31 -38.39
CA ILE A 209 -4.72 7.58 -37.73
C ILE A 209 -3.56 8.05 -36.83
N ASP A 210 -3.29 9.37 -36.81
CA ASP A 210 -2.33 9.90 -35.81
C ASP A 210 -2.83 9.54 -34.41
N PRO A 211 -1.99 8.91 -33.56
CA PRO A 211 -2.40 8.55 -32.20
C PRO A 211 -3.01 9.70 -31.39
N LYS A 212 -2.64 10.95 -31.67
CA LYS A 212 -3.23 12.11 -30.98
C LYS A 212 -4.67 12.37 -31.40
N GLU A 213 -5.05 11.95 -32.60
CA GLU A 213 -6.38 12.10 -33.18
C GLU A 213 -7.21 10.80 -33.04
N ASP A 214 -6.62 9.74 -32.48
CA ASP A 214 -7.33 8.46 -32.27
C ASP A 214 -8.52 8.69 -31.31
N PRO A 215 -9.76 8.44 -31.79
CA PRO A 215 -10.95 8.58 -30.95
C PRO A 215 -10.98 7.59 -29.78
N ASP A 216 -10.30 6.44 -29.94
CA ASP A 216 -10.21 5.40 -28.93
C ASP A 216 -9.03 5.61 -27.96
N ALA A 217 -8.30 6.73 -28.08
CA ALA A 217 -7.21 7.04 -27.17
C ALA A 217 -7.74 7.11 -25.73
N PRO A 218 -7.05 6.46 -24.77
CA PRO A 218 -7.45 6.51 -23.36
C PRO A 218 -7.40 7.96 -22.84
N ARG A 219 -8.49 8.42 -22.25
CA ARG A 219 -8.64 9.80 -21.78
C ARG A 219 -9.09 9.82 -20.33
N ASP A 220 -8.62 10.84 -19.60
CA ASP A 220 -9.19 11.16 -18.29
C ASP A 220 -10.57 11.86 -18.43
N TYR A 221 -11.16 12.20 -17.30
CA TYR A 221 -12.47 12.86 -17.27
C TYR A 221 -12.48 14.26 -17.90
N ASP A 222 -11.30 14.90 -18.01
CA ASP A 222 -11.12 16.21 -18.64
C ASP A 222 -10.83 16.08 -20.16
N GLY A 223 -10.81 14.86 -20.68
CA GLY A 223 -10.54 14.56 -22.10
C GLY A 223 -9.05 14.53 -22.47
N ASN A 224 -8.14 14.62 -21.50
CA ASN A 224 -6.71 14.53 -21.78
C ASN A 224 -6.28 13.08 -21.99
N ILE A 225 -5.43 12.85 -22.98
CA ILE A 225 -4.89 11.52 -23.27
C ILE A 225 -4.03 11.02 -22.11
N LEU A 226 -4.25 9.77 -21.71
CA LEU A 226 -3.48 9.07 -20.71
C LEU A 226 -2.34 8.28 -21.38
N TYR A 227 -1.11 8.70 -21.12
CA TYR A 227 0.10 8.01 -21.61
C TYR A 227 0.68 7.04 -20.58
N HIS A 228 0.35 7.23 -19.31
CA HIS A 228 0.84 6.45 -18.18
C HIS A 228 -0.34 6.12 -17.27
N TYR A 229 -0.19 5.03 -16.53
CA TYR A 229 -1.17 4.66 -15.51
C TYR A 229 -1.30 5.76 -14.48
N ARG A 230 -2.50 5.90 -13.96
CA ARG A 230 -2.77 6.81 -12.86
C ARG A 230 -2.43 6.17 -11.53
N MET A 231 -1.95 6.96 -10.58
CA MET A 231 -1.85 6.52 -9.19
C MET A 231 -3.24 6.60 -8.55
N VAL A 232 -3.75 5.45 -8.12
CA VAL A 232 -5.10 5.34 -7.61
C VAL A 232 -5.08 5.44 -6.08
N PHE A 233 -5.95 6.30 -5.54
CA PHE A 233 -6.20 6.46 -4.11
C PHE A 233 -7.63 6.05 -3.84
N MET A 234 -7.81 4.87 -3.26
CA MET A 234 -9.12 4.34 -2.90
C MET A 234 -9.37 4.63 -1.42
N VAL A 235 -10.29 5.53 -1.13
CA VAL A 235 -10.67 5.93 0.22
C VAL A 235 -11.96 5.22 0.62
N MET A 236 -11.92 4.52 1.75
CA MET A 236 -13.05 3.82 2.33
C MET A 236 -13.47 4.53 3.60
N ASP A 237 -14.55 5.30 3.50
CA ASP A 237 -15.04 6.15 4.60
C ASP A 237 -16.25 5.53 5.29
N ASP A 238 -16.07 5.23 6.57
CA ASP A 238 -17.10 4.69 7.49
C ASP A 238 -17.79 3.41 6.98
N MET A 239 -17.03 2.55 6.30
CA MET A 239 -17.47 1.29 5.69
C MET A 239 -17.61 0.14 6.69
N ILE A 240 -17.57 0.45 7.99
CA ILE A 240 -17.51 -0.53 9.07
C ILE A 240 -18.87 -1.13 9.31
N GLY A 241 -18.91 -2.46 9.39
CA GLY A 241 -20.13 -3.24 9.66
C GLY A 241 -20.69 -3.97 8.44
N GLY A 242 -20.18 -3.70 7.24
CA GLY A 242 -20.52 -4.44 6.04
C GLY A 242 -19.79 -5.80 5.94
N GLU A 243 -20.31 -6.69 5.10
CA GLU A 243 -19.69 -7.99 4.83
C GLU A 243 -18.25 -7.89 4.34
N ALA A 244 -17.91 -6.79 3.66
CA ALA A 244 -16.57 -6.48 3.15
C ALA A 244 -15.48 -6.50 4.23
N PHE A 245 -15.83 -6.13 5.46
CA PHE A 245 -14.92 -6.13 6.61
C PHE A 245 -15.15 -7.30 7.56
N SER A 246 -16.01 -8.29 7.19
CA SER A 246 -16.23 -9.44 8.03
C SER A 246 -14.97 -10.32 8.14
N ASN A 247 -14.57 -10.63 9.39
CA ASN A 247 -13.38 -11.43 9.69
C ASN A 247 -13.46 -12.89 9.21
N GLY A 248 -14.62 -13.34 8.71
CA GLY A 248 -14.90 -14.75 8.45
C GLY A 248 -14.53 -15.25 7.05
N LYS A 249 -14.43 -14.39 6.08
CA LYS A 249 -14.18 -14.81 4.69
C LYS A 249 -12.74 -14.50 4.26
N ARG A 250 -11.86 -15.50 4.21
CA ARG A 250 -10.49 -15.39 3.66
C ARG A 250 -10.46 -14.94 2.18
N SER A 251 -11.60 -14.99 1.50
CA SER A 251 -11.78 -14.63 0.10
C SER A 251 -12.31 -13.23 -0.13
N ASN A 252 -12.43 -12.40 0.91
CA ASN A 252 -12.92 -11.04 0.79
C ASN A 252 -11.99 -10.21 -0.12
N PHE A 253 -12.59 -9.45 -1.04
CA PHE A 253 -11.91 -8.62 -2.01
C PHE A 253 -10.89 -7.66 -1.35
N PHE A 254 -11.27 -6.94 -0.31
CA PHE A 254 -10.38 -6.02 0.41
C PHE A 254 -9.17 -6.71 1.03
N ASN A 255 -9.38 -7.88 1.62
CA ASN A 255 -8.27 -8.65 2.18
C ASN A 255 -7.29 -9.06 1.08
N LYS A 256 -7.80 -9.44 -0.09
CA LYS A 256 -6.97 -9.74 -1.26
C LYS A 256 -6.27 -8.48 -1.77
N LEU A 257 -7.01 -7.40 -1.95
CA LEU A 257 -6.47 -6.15 -2.47
C LEU A 257 -5.41 -5.55 -1.54
N SER A 258 -5.62 -5.55 -0.22
CA SER A 258 -4.64 -5.01 0.74
C SER A 258 -3.31 -5.78 0.74
N VAL A 259 -3.36 -7.10 0.52
CA VAL A 259 -2.15 -7.93 0.43
C VAL A 259 -1.48 -7.77 -0.93
N LYS A 260 -2.27 -7.65 -1.99
CA LYS A 260 -1.82 -7.69 -3.37
C LYS A 260 -1.63 -6.31 -4.01
N SER A 261 -2.11 -5.25 -3.38
CA SER A 261 -2.07 -3.88 -3.93
C SER A 261 -0.71 -3.45 -4.46
N ARG A 262 0.37 -4.07 -3.96
CA ARG A 262 1.75 -3.86 -4.42
C ARG A 262 2.22 -4.89 -5.45
N HIS A 263 1.54 -6.02 -5.59
CA HIS A 263 2.02 -7.20 -6.32
C HIS A 263 1.00 -7.77 -7.28
N GLU A 264 -0.20 -7.25 -7.32
CA GLU A 264 -1.22 -7.77 -8.19
C GLU A 264 -0.99 -7.37 -9.63
N SER A 265 -0.02 -8.00 -10.11
CA SER A 265 0.45 -7.92 -11.46
C SER A 265 1.58 -6.92 -11.66
N ASP A 266 2.50 -7.31 -12.46
CA ASP A 266 3.35 -6.46 -13.26
C ASP A 266 2.53 -5.34 -13.98
N LYS A 267 1.30 -5.19 -13.66
CA LYS A 267 0.28 -4.50 -14.43
C LYS A 267 -0.41 -3.31 -13.76
N LEU A 268 -0.55 -3.21 -12.44
CA LEU A 268 -1.17 -2.06 -11.80
C LEU A 268 -0.13 -1.18 -11.13
N VAL A 269 -0.08 0.06 -11.55
CA VAL A 269 0.68 1.10 -10.86
C VAL A 269 -0.08 1.44 -9.58
N GLY A 270 0.32 0.86 -8.49
CA GLY A 270 -0.05 1.13 -7.11
C GLY A 270 -1.46 1.64 -6.81
N ILE A 271 -2.30 0.78 -6.26
CA ILE A 271 -3.51 1.22 -5.57
C ILE A 271 -3.13 1.52 -4.12
N ASN A 272 -3.38 2.75 -3.68
CA ASN A 272 -3.22 3.14 -2.29
C ASN A 272 -4.57 3.04 -1.60
N LEU A 273 -4.60 2.39 -0.44
CA LEU A 273 -5.83 2.13 0.30
C LEU A 273 -5.86 2.98 1.55
N PHE A 274 -6.91 3.78 1.69
CA PHE A 274 -7.16 4.64 2.83
C PHE A 274 -8.39 4.14 3.58
N TYR A 275 -8.24 3.83 4.84
CA TYR A 275 -9.32 3.34 5.69
C TYR A 275 -9.65 4.38 6.76
N ILE A 276 -10.82 4.98 6.68
CA ILE A 276 -11.34 5.91 7.69
C ILE A 276 -12.27 5.14 8.61
N THR A 277 -11.92 5.05 9.90
CA THR A 277 -12.68 4.26 10.86
C THR A 277 -12.85 4.95 12.21
N GLN A 278 -13.93 4.64 12.90
CA GLN A 278 -14.14 5.03 14.29
C GLN A 278 -13.57 4.00 15.27
N ASN A 279 -13.36 2.75 14.81
CA ASN A 279 -12.83 1.67 15.63
C ASN A 279 -11.79 0.87 14.86
N LEU A 280 -10.55 0.91 15.31
CA LEU A 280 -9.45 0.21 14.66
C LEU A 280 -9.67 -1.32 14.57
N LYS A 281 -10.29 -1.93 15.58
CA LYS A 281 -10.56 -3.38 15.58
C LYS A 281 -11.59 -3.83 14.56
N SER A 282 -12.42 -2.92 14.07
CA SER A 282 -13.39 -3.25 13.01
C SER A 282 -12.72 -3.46 11.65
N ILE A 283 -11.49 -2.98 11.49
CA ILE A 283 -10.68 -3.30 10.31
C ILE A 283 -10.05 -4.69 10.51
N PRO A 284 -10.17 -5.61 9.55
CA PRO A 284 -9.58 -6.94 9.63
C PRO A 284 -8.10 -6.92 9.95
N ALA A 285 -7.63 -7.85 10.79
CA ALA A 285 -6.24 -7.92 11.22
C ALA A 285 -5.24 -8.04 10.03
N ILE A 286 -5.67 -8.69 8.95
CA ILE A 286 -4.84 -8.81 7.75
C ILE A 286 -4.56 -7.43 7.12
N ILE A 287 -5.55 -6.55 7.09
CA ILE A 287 -5.40 -5.18 6.58
C ILE A 287 -4.52 -4.36 7.53
N ARG A 288 -4.78 -4.43 8.85
CA ARG A 288 -3.97 -3.70 9.84
C ARG A 288 -2.48 -4.05 9.75
N ARG A 289 -2.16 -5.34 9.53
CA ARG A 289 -0.77 -5.82 9.36
C ARG A 289 -0.12 -5.40 8.04
N GLN A 290 -0.90 -5.01 7.04
CA GLN A 290 -0.42 -4.48 5.77
C GLN A 290 -0.42 -2.94 5.74
N THR A 291 -0.80 -2.31 6.83
CA THR A 291 -0.85 -0.85 6.94
C THR A 291 0.54 -0.30 7.17
N ASP A 292 0.90 0.72 6.43
CA ASP A 292 2.21 1.38 6.52
C ASP A 292 2.16 2.65 7.38
N ILE A 293 1.01 3.30 7.44
CA ILE A 293 0.82 4.56 8.16
C ILE A 293 -0.44 4.50 9.00
N PHE A 294 -0.30 4.81 10.27
CA PHE A 294 -1.41 4.94 11.22
C PHE A 294 -1.57 6.40 11.61
N VAL A 295 -2.76 6.94 11.40
CA VAL A 295 -3.15 8.28 11.81
C VAL A 295 -4.09 8.18 12.99
N LEU A 296 -3.60 8.59 14.15
CA LEU A 296 -4.35 8.54 15.40
C LEU A 296 -4.84 9.95 15.74
N LEU A 297 -6.15 10.07 15.91
CA LEU A 297 -6.78 11.28 16.38
C LEU A 297 -7.33 11.07 17.80
N LYS A 298 -7.81 12.15 18.41
CA LYS A 298 -8.34 12.10 19.77
C LYS A 298 -9.41 11.03 19.93
N SER A 299 -9.25 10.19 20.95
CA SER A 299 -10.18 9.09 21.27
C SER A 299 -10.61 9.14 22.71
N ALA A 300 -11.86 8.77 22.97
CA ALA A 300 -12.40 8.62 24.31
C ALA A 300 -11.74 7.45 25.07
N ASN A 301 -11.27 6.43 24.34
CA ASN A 301 -10.55 5.29 24.93
C ASN A 301 -9.10 5.25 24.46
N ARG A 302 -8.28 6.10 25.05
CA ARG A 302 -6.86 6.27 24.77
C ARG A 302 -6.08 4.96 24.88
N GLU A 303 -6.21 4.26 26.01
CA GLU A 303 -5.44 3.05 26.29
C GLU A 303 -5.72 1.95 25.28
N TYR A 304 -6.99 1.77 24.93
CA TYR A 304 -7.42 0.80 23.94
C TYR A 304 -6.79 1.04 22.56
N ILE A 305 -6.75 2.29 22.09
CA ILE A 305 -6.12 2.61 20.81
C ILE A 305 -4.63 2.34 20.85
N ILE A 306 -3.93 2.82 21.87
CA ILE A 306 -2.48 2.68 22.02
C ILE A 306 -2.10 1.20 22.09
N GLU A 307 -2.83 0.39 22.86
CA GLU A 307 -2.56 -1.03 23.00
C GLU A 307 -2.73 -1.79 21.68
N ASN A 308 -3.78 -1.47 20.93
CA ASN A 308 -4.01 -2.10 19.63
C ASN A 308 -2.94 -1.70 18.61
N ILE A 309 -2.55 -0.43 18.55
CA ILE A 309 -1.49 0.03 17.67
C ILE A 309 -0.16 -0.60 18.06
N ALA A 310 0.22 -0.57 19.34
CA ALA A 310 1.45 -1.19 19.81
C ALA A 310 1.53 -2.68 19.48
N THR A 311 0.39 -3.38 19.44
CA THR A 311 0.35 -4.79 19.02
C THR A 311 0.69 -4.97 17.55
N GLU A 312 0.26 -4.05 16.69
CA GLU A 312 0.48 -4.15 15.22
C GLU A 312 1.88 -3.62 14.81
N ILE A 313 2.40 -2.58 15.49
CA ILE A 313 3.64 -1.90 15.07
C ILE A 313 4.76 -1.96 16.13
N GLY A 314 4.64 -2.84 17.12
CA GLY A 314 5.58 -2.93 18.25
C GLY A 314 7.02 -3.27 17.89
N SER A 315 7.29 -3.67 16.64
CA SER A 315 8.66 -3.82 16.11
C SER A 315 9.34 -2.48 15.78
N HIS A 316 8.58 -1.39 15.72
CA HIS A 316 9.07 -0.06 15.33
C HIS A 316 8.91 0.99 16.43
N PHE A 317 7.90 0.81 17.28
CA PHE A 317 7.54 1.75 18.34
C PHE A 317 7.18 1.00 19.61
N SER A 318 7.70 1.44 20.76
CA SER A 318 7.24 0.90 22.04
C SER A 318 5.87 1.49 22.41
N LYS A 319 5.15 0.80 23.28
CA LYS A 319 3.86 1.28 23.81
C LYS A 319 4.03 2.62 24.54
N GLU A 320 5.10 2.74 25.32
CA GLU A 320 5.45 3.94 26.09
C GLU A 320 5.75 5.12 25.16
N GLU A 321 6.46 4.89 24.07
CA GLU A 321 6.76 5.91 23.05
C GLU A 321 5.47 6.44 22.41
N ILE A 322 4.60 5.53 21.93
CA ILE A 322 3.32 5.90 21.31
C ILE A 322 2.48 6.71 22.31
N MET A 323 2.45 6.28 23.57
CA MET A 323 1.67 6.93 24.62
C MET A 323 2.17 8.35 24.90
N GLU A 324 3.47 8.54 24.99
CA GLU A 324 4.10 9.84 25.22
C GLU A 324 3.76 10.84 24.09
N TYR A 325 3.92 10.43 22.83
CA TYR A 325 3.59 11.30 21.70
C TYR A 325 2.09 11.57 21.60
N TYR A 326 1.27 10.55 21.80
CA TYR A 326 -0.18 10.71 21.77
C TYR A 326 -0.63 11.74 22.80
N ASP A 327 -0.19 11.64 24.04
CA ASP A 327 -0.58 12.55 25.13
C ASP A 327 -0.14 13.99 24.88
N LYS A 328 1.01 14.20 24.25
CA LYS A 328 1.49 15.53 23.91
C LYS A 328 0.68 16.15 22.78
N ILE A 329 0.42 15.37 21.72
CA ILE A 329 -0.23 15.85 20.51
C ILE A 329 -1.73 16.06 20.70
N MET A 330 -2.39 15.19 21.48
CA MET A 330 -3.85 15.29 21.72
C MET A 330 -4.25 16.43 22.65
N LYS A 331 -3.30 17.18 23.22
CA LYS A 331 -3.55 18.45 23.91
C LYS A 331 -3.81 19.60 22.92
N ILE A 332 -3.40 19.42 21.68
CA ILE A 332 -3.62 20.39 20.60
C ILE A 332 -4.99 20.11 19.98
N ASP A 333 -5.79 21.14 19.76
CA ASP A 333 -7.08 21.00 19.11
C ASP A 333 -6.90 20.44 17.71
N TYR A 334 -7.65 19.37 17.41
CA TYR A 334 -7.55 18.60 16.15
C TYR A 334 -6.17 17.99 15.87
N GLY A 335 -5.33 17.86 16.91
CA GLY A 335 -4.03 17.18 16.77
C GLY A 335 -4.17 15.76 16.23
N SER A 336 -3.28 15.38 15.32
CA SER A 336 -3.17 14.02 14.80
C SER A 336 -1.75 13.50 14.95
N LEU A 337 -1.62 12.33 15.58
CA LEU A 337 -0.37 11.60 15.65
C LEU A 337 -0.29 10.64 14.46
N ILE A 338 0.75 10.79 13.65
CA ILE A 338 1.01 9.96 12.50
C ILE A 338 2.24 9.11 12.78
N LEU A 339 2.05 7.79 12.66
CA LEU A 339 3.10 6.79 12.86
C LEU A 339 3.31 6.04 11.54
N SER A 340 4.51 6.13 10.99
CA SER A 340 4.88 5.44 9.75
C SER A 340 5.82 4.28 10.06
N ILE A 341 5.49 3.11 9.52
CA ILE A 341 6.36 1.92 9.56
C ILE A 341 6.89 1.56 8.17
N HIS A 342 6.71 2.48 7.21
CA HIS A 342 7.11 2.25 5.84
C HIS A 342 8.64 2.12 5.71
N LYS A 343 9.10 1.11 4.98
CA LYS A 343 10.54 0.77 4.88
C LYS A 343 11.40 1.85 4.21
N GLN A 344 10.80 2.68 3.37
CA GLN A 344 11.51 3.75 2.67
C GLN A 344 11.56 5.03 3.49
N GLU A 345 10.78 5.14 4.56
CA GLU A 345 10.81 6.31 5.43
C GLU A 345 11.98 6.22 6.40
N LYS A 346 12.72 7.30 6.53
CA LYS A 346 13.81 7.39 7.50
C LYS A 346 13.25 7.37 8.92
N ASP A 347 13.97 6.79 9.86
CA ASP A 347 13.50 6.66 11.25
C ASP A 347 13.16 8.02 11.87
N GLU A 348 13.91 9.06 11.52
CA GLU A 348 13.66 10.44 11.96
C GLU A 348 12.29 11.01 11.50
N ASN A 349 11.75 10.51 10.37
CA ASN A 349 10.51 11.00 9.79
C ASN A 349 9.27 10.16 10.14
N ARG A 350 9.46 9.10 10.92
CA ARG A 350 8.40 8.13 11.23
C ARG A 350 7.30 8.65 12.15
N VAL A 351 7.57 9.71 12.90
CA VAL A 351 6.61 10.33 13.83
C VAL A 351 6.29 11.73 13.34
N ARG A 352 4.99 12.01 13.16
CA ARG A 352 4.54 13.35 12.74
C ARG A 352 3.38 13.84 13.58
N MET A 353 3.28 15.13 13.70
CA MET A 353 2.12 15.86 14.20
C MET A 353 1.45 16.56 13.02
N GLY A 354 0.31 16.03 12.58
CA GLY A 354 -0.23 16.39 11.26
C GLY A 354 0.72 16.02 10.13
N TRP A 355 0.37 16.36 8.92
CA TRP A 355 1.15 15.96 7.75
C TRP A 355 2.43 16.78 7.54
N ASN A 356 2.46 17.99 8.08
CA ASN A 356 3.49 19.01 7.80
C ASN A 356 4.57 19.12 8.88
N ASN A 357 4.42 18.43 10.02
CA ASN A 357 5.36 18.57 11.13
C ASN A 357 5.96 17.23 11.51
N ILE A 358 7.26 17.08 11.31
CA ILE A 358 8.02 15.92 11.78
C ILE A 358 8.31 16.13 13.26
N VAL A 359 8.07 15.09 14.05
CA VAL A 359 8.41 15.06 15.47
C VAL A 359 9.76 14.36 15.63
N GLU A 360 10.75 15.07 16.14
CA GLU A 360 12.03 14.46 16.46
C GLU A 360 11.86 13.35 17.48
N ARG A 361 12.30 12.14 17.13
CA ARG A 361 12.22 11.00 18.04
C ARG A 361 13.23 11.15 19.17
N ASP A 362 12.80 10.91 20.38
CA ASP A 362 13.68 10.89 21.55
C ASP A 362 14.74 9.79 21.35
N PRO A 363 16.05 10.12 21.50
CA PRO A 363 17.13 9.14 21.33
C PRO A 363 16.98 7.86 22.15
N LYS A 364 16.26 7.92 23.29
CA LYS A 364 15.98 6.74 24.13
C LYS A 364 15.13 5.67 23.42
N TYR A 365 14.42 6.03 22.34
CA TYR A 365 13.58 5.14 21.54
C TYR A 365 14.19 4.74 20.20
N LEU A 366 15.35 5.28 19.85
CA LEU A 366 16.08 4.88 18.65
C LEU A 366 16.87 3.61 18.98
N ILE A 367 16.51 2.51 18.33
CA ILE A 367 17.14 1.20 18.48
C ILE A 367 18.27 1.06 17.48
#